data_9f20bff81e02c695d3e89dfd50cca7a5
#
_entry.id   9f20bff81e02c695d3e89dfd50cca7a5
#
_cell.length_a   1.000
_cell.length_b   1.000
_cell.length_c   1.000
_cell.angle_alpha   90.00
_cell.angle_beta   90.00
_cell.angle_gamma   90.00
#
_symmetry.space_group_name_H-M   'P 1'
#
loop_
_entity.id
_entity.type
_entity.pdbx_description
1 polymer ?
#
loop_
_entity_poly.entity_id
_entity_poly.type
_entity_poly.pdbx_seq_one_letter_code
_entity_poly.pdbx_strand_id
1 'polypeptide(L)'
;MISLANATVRYQTKLLSLPNIRLAQGDILGLNGVSGSGKSTVAMLLSGFLLPTSGTVSTPSYDKNKANPVQWVGQHPELSFNPKWTLLRSLKESFRQIDFNSHLKSLCIEKEWLSRYPKELSGGQLQRIALLRALLPTTQYLLCDEITAQLDPITQQSIWMQLLKFSKERNIALLVISHERTLLASICEKITTLE
;
A
#
# COMPACT_ATOMS: atom_id res chain seq x y z
N MET A 1 -11.75 -11.55 2.64
CA MET A 1 -12.02 -10.84 1.36
C MET A 1 -12.34 -9.39 1.67
N ILE A 2 -11.79 -8.44 0.91
CA ILE A 2 -12.24 -7.04 0.91
C ILE A 2 -13.00 -6.75 -0.37
N SER A 3 -13.98 -5.83 -0.33
CA SER A 3 -14.75 -5.48 -1.51
C SER A 3 -15.28 -4.05 -1.50
N LEU A 4 -15.51 -3.54 -2.69
CA LEU A 4 -16.15 -2.28 -2.99
C LEU A 4 -17.30 -2.56 -3.96
N ALA A 5 -18.52 -2.16 -3.63
CA ALA A 5 -19.69 -2.41 -4.48
C ALA A 5 -20.56 -1.15 -4.61
N ASN A 6 -20.78 -0.72 -5.86
CA ASN A 6 -21.58 0.45 -6.23
C ASN A 6 -21.20 1.72 -5.44
N ALA A 7 -19.92 1.85 -5.08
CA ALA A 7 -19.47 2.93 -4.25
C ALA A 7 -19.34 4.23 -5.03
N THR A 8 -19.83 5.30 -4.42
CA THR A 8 -19.61 6.66 -4.90
C THR A 8 -18.97 7.50 -3.81
N VAL A 9 -18.21 8.51 -4.22
CA VAL A 9 -17.63 9.51 -3.33
C VAL A 9 -17.92 10.90 -3.88
N ARG A 10 -18.38 11.80 -3.02
CA ARG A 10 -18.61 13.20 -3.38
C ARG A 10 -17.43 14.06 -2.96
N TYR A 11 -16.78 14.69 -3.94
CA TYR A 11 -15.78 15.71 -3.72
C TYR A 11 -16.37 17.06 -4.14
N GLN A 12 -16.71 17.89 -3.15
CA GLN A 12 -17.39 19.17 -3.40
C GLN A 12 -18.64 18.98 -4.30
N THR A 13 -18.58 19.40 -5.55
CA THR A 13 -19.66 19.27 -6.54
C THR A 13 -19.58 18.02 -7.42
N LYS A 14 -18.41 17.36 -7.47
CA LYS A 14 -18.19 16.18 -8.34
C LYS A 14 -18.54 14.90 -7.59
N LEU A 15 -19.41 14.08 -8.18
CA LEU A 15 -19.68 12.71 -7.73
C LEU A 15 -18.82 11.75 -8.55
N LEU A 16 -17.97 11.00 -7.87
CA LEU A 16 -17.12 9.98 -8.46
C LEU A 16 -17.74 8.61 -8.24
N SER A 17 -18.03 7.90 -9.33
CA SER A 17 -18.47 6.50 -9.29
C SER A 17 -17.27 5.57 -9.44
N LEU A 18 -17.19 4.55 -8.59
CA LEU A 18 -16.04 3.65 -8.55
C LEU A 18 -16.43 2.24 -9.02
N PRO A 19 -15.50 1.50 -9.62
CA PRO A 19 -15.75 0.14 -10.06
C PRO A 19 -16.01 -0.79 -8.89
N ASN A 20 -16.73 -1.87 -9.14
CA ASN A 20 -16.85 -2.96 -8.20
C ASN A 20 -15.52 -3.70 -8.12
N ILE A 21 -14.99 -3.83 -6.89
CA ILE A 21 -13.72 -4.51 -6.61
C ILE A 21 -13.96 -5.64 -5.63
N ARG A 22 -13.32 -6.77 -5.86
CA ARG A 22 -13.24 -7.89 -4.93
C ARG A 22 -11.81 -8.39 -4.90
N LEU A 23 -11.26 -8.51 -3.70
CA LEU A 23 -9.88 -8.96 -3.48
C LEU A 23 -9.90 -10.00 -2.35
N ALA A 24 -9.64 -11.25 -2.69
CA ALA A 24 -9.48 -12.31 -1.71
C ALA A 24 -8.05 -12.32 -1.15
N GLN A 25 -7.80 -13.01 -0.04
CA GLN A 25 -6.45 -13.19 0.47
C GLN A 25 -5.59 -13.95 -0.55
N GLY A 26 -4.37 -13.50 -0.75
CA GLY A 26 -3.43 -14.06 -1.70
C GLY A 26 -3.59 -13.58 -3.14
N ASP A 27 -4.72 -12.91 -3.50
CA ASP A 27 -4.91 -12.35 -4.84
C ASP A 27 -3.97 -11.17 -5.11
N ILE A 28 -3.58 -11.00 -6.37
CA ILE A 28 -2.85 -9.83 -6.86
C ILE A 28 -3.68 -9.15 -7.95
N LEU A 29 -4.32 -8.04 -7.57
CA LEU A 29 -5.21 -7.28 -8.44
C LEU A 29 -4.56 -5.95 -8.86
N GLY A 30 -4.50 -5.70 -10.17
CA GLY A 30 -4.08 -4.44 -10.76
C GLY A 30 -5.25 -3.47 -10.91
N LEU A 31 -5.01 -2.20 -10.60
CA LEU A 31 -5.94 -1.11 -10.85
C LEU A 31 -5.25 -0.07 -11.73
N ASN A 32 -5.68 0.00 -12.98
CA ASN A 32 -5.20 0.95 -13.97
C ASN A 32 -6.20 2.11 -14.15
N GLY A 33 -5.75 3.22 -14.69
CA GLY A 33 -6.60 4.36 -15.05
C GLY A 33 -5.79 5.64 -15.16
N VAL A 34 -6.38 6.65 -15.81
CA VAL A 34 -5.76 7.97 -15.96
C VAL A 34 -5.62 8.69 -14.62
N SER A 35 -4.75 9.70 -14.56
CA SER A 35 -4.64 10.53 -13.36
C SER A 35 -5.99 11.19 -13.05
N GLY A 36 -6.38 11.21 -11.77
CA GLY A 36 -7.67 11.77 -11.34
C GLY A 36 -8.90 10.87 -11.55
N SER A 37 -8.76 9.63 -12.06
CA SER A 37 -9.87 8.69 -12.23
C SER A 37 -10.41 8.10 -10.92
N GLY A 38 -9.72 8.30 -9.79
CA GLY A 38 -10.18 7.82 -8.48
C GLY A 38 -9.45 6.59 -7.94
N LYS A 39 -8.32 6.20 -8.51
CA LYS A 39 -7.54 5.05 -8.04
C LYS A 39 -7.16 5.15 -6.56
N SER A 40 -6.59 6.27 -6.14
CA SER A 40 -6.25 6.51 -4.73
C SER A 40 -7.50 6.58 -3.85
N THR A 41 -8.65 7.04 -4.38
CA THR A 41 -9.94 7.02 -3.67
C THR A 41 -10.37 5.59 -3.34
N VAL A 42 -10.15 4.64 -4.25
CA VAL A 42 -10.38 3.21 -4.00
C VAL A 42 -9.52 2.73 -2.82
N ALA A 43 -8.22 3.06 -2.83
CA ALA A 43 -7.32 2.68 -1.73
C ALA A 43 -7.75 3.31 -0.39
N MET A 44 -8.14 4.59 -0.38
CA MET A 44 -8.63 5.29 0.82
C MET A 44 -9.90 4.65 1.38
N LEU A 45 -10.86 4.26 0.51
CA LEU A 45 -12.08 3.57 0.95
C LEU A 45 -11.78 2.21 1.54
N LEU A 46 -10.98 1.39 0.85
CA LEU A 46 -10.65 0.03 1.29
C LEU A 46 -9.79 0.02 2.55
N SER A 47 -8.95 1.03 2.79
CA SER A 47 -8.16 1.18 4.02
C SER A 47 -8.91 1.84 5.18
N GLY A 48 -10.11 2.39 4.92
CA GLY A 48 -10.94 3.05 5.92
C GLY A 48 -10.57 4.51 6.20
N PHE A 49 -9.70 5.12 5.39
CA PHE A 49 -9.39 6.56 5.49
C PHE A 49 -10.51 7.45 4.95
N LEU A 50 -11.40 6.89 4.13
CA LEU A 50 -12.54 7.58 3.56
C LEU A 50 -13.79 6.70 3.67
N LEU A 51 -14.94 7.33 3.87
CA LEU A 51 -16.24 6.65 3.83
C LEU A 51 -16.94 6.93 2.48
N PRO A 52 -17.64 5.95 1.92
CA PRO A 52 -18.39 6.16 0.69
C PRO A 52 -19.61 7.08 0.96
N THR A 53 -20.01 7.86 -0.06
CA THR A 53 -21.27 8.62 -0.04
C THR A 53 -22.44 7.68 -0.25
N SER A 54 -22.29 6.66 -1.11
CA SER A 54 -23.26 5.58 -1.31
C SER A 54 -22.53 4.29 -1.70
N GLY A 55 -23.23 3.18 -1.72
CA GLY A 55 -22.66 1.86 -1.95
C GLY A 55 -22.08 1.25 -0.67
N THR A 56 -21.32 0.17 -0.82
CA THR A 56 -20.79 -0.60 0.33
C THR A 56 -19.30 -0.85 0.21
N VAL A 57 -18.60 -0.72 1.34
CA VAL A 57 -17.21 -1.14 1.53
C VAL A 57 -17.20 -2.25 2.56
N SER A 58 -16.66 -3.40 2.22
CA SER A 58 -16.50 -4.52 3.15
C SER A 58 -15.03 -4.79 3.39
N THR A 59 -14.62 -4.78 4.66
CA THR A 59 -13.27 -5.06 5.11
C THR A 59 -13.31 -5.96 6.34
N PRO A 60 -12.25 -6.69 6.68
CA PRO A 60 -12.20 -7.49 7.90
C PRO A 60 -12.43 -6.61 9.13
N SER A 61 -13.25 -7.09 10.05
CA SER A 61 -13.32 -6.50 11.38
C SER A 61 -12.02 -6.74 12.13
N TYR A 62 -11.58 -5.76 12.90
CA TYR A 62 -10.38 -5.89 13.73
C TYR A 62 -10.53 -5.12 15.03
N ASP A 63 -9.78 -5.55 16.05
CA ASP A 63 -9.70 -4.85 17.32
C ASP A 63 -9.00 -3.49 17.10
N LYS A 64 -9.65 -2.39 17.53
CA LYS A 64 -9.11 -1.03 17.40
C LYS A 64 -7.79 -0.81 18.15
N ASN A 65 -7.45 -1.69 19.09
CA ASN A 65 -6.15 -1.69 19.77
C ASN A 65 -5.03 -2.36 18.95
N LYS A 66 -5.38 -2.99 17.83
CA LYS A 66 -4.45 -3.62 16.88
C LYS A 66 -4.37 -2.82 15.59
N ALA A 67 -3.31 -3.06 14.83
CA ALA A 67 -3.19 -2.46 13.52
C ALA A 67 -4.26 -2.99 12.55
N ASN A 68 -4.77 -2.09 11.70
CA ASN A 68 -5.70 -2.43 10.63
C ASN A 68 -5.10 -3.53 9.73
N PRO A 69 -5.80 -4.64 9.44
CA PRO A 69 -5.30 -5.67 8.53
C PRO A 69 -5.21 -5.20 7.06
N VAL A 70 -5.84 -4.08 6.72
CA VAL A 70 -5.72 -3.44 5.40
C VAL A 70 -4.77 -2.26 5.53
N GLN A 71 -3.57 -2.40 4.97
CA GLN A 71 -2.55 -1.36 4.98
C GLN A 71 -2.47 -0.69 3.62
N TRP A 72 -2.25 0.62 3.60
CA TRP A 72 -2.09 1.42 2.40
C TRP A 72 -0.71 2.10 2.39
N VAL A 73 0.00 1.97 1.27
CA VAL A 73 1.26 2.66 0.99
C VAL A 73 1.04 3.53 -0.24
N GLY A 74 1.22 4.82 -0.07
CA GLY A 74 1.01 5.81 -1.13
C GLY A 74 2.28 6.11 -1.93
N GLN A 75 2.08 6.93 -2.96
CA GLN A 75 3.12 7.39 -3.89
C GLN A 75 4.19 8.26 -3.19
N HIS A 76 3.83 8.96 -2.12
CA HIS A 76 4.66 9.90 -1.39
C HIS A 76 5.02 9.34 0.00
N PRO A 77 6.10 8.53 0.11
CA PRO A 77 6.45 7.89 1.38
C PRO A 77 6.76 8.88 2.50
N GLU A 78 7.24 10.09 2.18
CA GLU A 78 7.54 11.16 3.14
C GLU A 78 6.30 11.59 3.95
N LEU A 79 5.11 11.48 3.39
CA LEU A 79 3.84 11.80 4.07
C LEU A 79 3.46 10.76 5.13
N SER A 80 4.10 9.59 5.10
CA SER A 80 3.85 8.49 6.05
C SER A 80 4.67 8.61 7.33
N PHE A 81 5.59 9.57 7.42
CA PHE A 81 6.52 9.69 8.54
C PHE A 81 6.46 11.08 9.19
N ASN A 82 6.63 11.12 10.52
CA ASN A 82 6.87 12.37 11.20
C ASN A 82 8.29 12.86 10.85
N PRO A 83 8.47 14.05 10.23
CA PRO A 83 9.77 14.53 9.78
C PRO A 83 10.77 14.82 10.92
N LYS A 84 10.27 14.93 12.17
CA LYS A 84 11.07 15.18 13.37
C LYS A 84 11.48 13.89 14.11
N TRP A 85 11.09 12.72 13.59
CA TRP A 85 11.41 11.44 14.20
C TRP A 85 12.41 10.68 13.34
N THR A 86 13.29 9.91 14.00
CA THR A 86 14.09 8.91 13.30
C THR A 86 13.17 7.81 12.74
N LEU A 87 13.63 7.15 11.71
CA LEU A 87 12.86 6.05 11.09
C LEU A 87 12.66 4.88 12.07
N LEU A 88 13.66 4.60 12.92
CA LEU A 88 13.51 3.61 13.99
C LEU A 88 12.36 3.95 14.93
N ARG A 89 12.22 5.23 15.33
CA ARG A 89 11.11 5.67 16.19
C ARG A 89 9.77 5.48 15.49
N SER A 90 9.69 5.84 14.21
CA SER A 90 8.47 5.68 13.41
C SER A 90 8.07 4.20 13.23
N LEU A 91 9.05 3.30 13.06
CA LEU A 91 8.79 1.86 13.00
C LEU A 91 8.33 1.31 14.35
N LYS A 92 8.97 1.71 15.46
CA LYS A 92 8.58 1.27 16.81
C LYS A 92 7.16 1.68 17.21
N GLU A 93 6.65 2.77 16.66
CA GLU A 93 5.23 3.16 16.82
C GLU A 93 4.29 2.10 16.25
N SER A 94 4.61 1.56 15.07
CA SER A 94 3.82 0.53 14.38
C SER A 94 4.08 -0.88 14.92
N PHE A 95 5.33 -1.16 15.31
CA PHE A 95 5.81 -2.47 15.76
C PHE A 95 6.16 -2.45 17.26
N ARG A 96 5.22 -2.15 18.12
CA ARG A 96 5.48 -1.92 19.56
C ARG A 96 6.33 -2.99 20.25
N GLN A 97 6.27 -4.26 19.82
CA GLN A 97 7.00 -5.40 20.41
C GLN A 97 7.48 -6.41 19.36
N ILE A 98 7.50 -6.03 18.06
CA ILE A 98 7.77 -6.96 16.98
C ILE A 98 9.19 -6.75 16.48
N ASP A 99 9.93 -7.84 16.38
CA ASP A 99 11.22 -7.83 15.70
C ASP A 99 11.03 -7.74 14.19
N PHE A 100 11.45 -6.63 13.61
CA PHE A 100 11.43 -6.39 12.17
C PHE A 100 12.79 -6.66 11.50
N ASN A 101 13.79 -7.14 12.25
CA ASN A 101 15.15 -7.34 11.71
C ASN A 101 15.18 -8.35 10.54
N SER A 102 14.37 -9.40 10.59
CA SER A 102 14.24 -10.35 9.48
C SER A 102 13.74 -9.69 8.18
N HIS A 103 12.86 -8.69 8.30
CA HIS A 103 12.29 -7.97 7.16
C HIS A 103 13.24 -6.93 6.57
N LEU A 104 14.22 -6.41 7.36
CA LEU A 104 15.24 -5.48 6.85
C LEU A 104 16.02 -6.11 5.70
N LYS A 105 16.51 -7.32 5.89
CA LYS A 105 17.27 -8.06 4.86
C LYS A 105 16.41 -8.32 3.62
N SER A 106 15.16 -8.75 3.82
CA SER A 106 14.25 -9.08 2.71
C SER A 106 13.89 -7.86 1.87
N LEU A 107 13.79 -6.66 2.46
CA LEU A 107 13.52 -5.41 1.76
C LEU A 107 14.79 -4.64 1.37
N CYS A 108 15.97 -5.25 1.54
CA CYS A 108 17.27 -4.60 1.29
C CYS A 108 17.40 -3.26 2.03
N ILE A 109 17.01 -3.23 3.32
CA ILE A 109 17.09 -2.07 4.19
C ILE A 109 18.36 -2.19 5.05
N GLU A 110 19.22 -1.19 4.96
CA GLU A 110 20.41 -1.09 5.81
C GLU A 110 20.04 -0.59 7.21
N LYS A 111 20.63 -1.18 8.24
CA LYS A 111 20.31 -0.82 9.63
C LYS A 111 20.63 0.65 9.96
N GLU A 112 21.64 1.20 9.31
CA GLU A 112 22.09 2.58 9.44
C GLU A 112 21.01 3.57 9.03
N TRP A 113 20.13 3.21 8.07
CA TRP A 113 19.02 4.09 7.66
C TRP A 113 18.05 4.35 8.82
N LEU A 114 17.91 3.41 9.73
CA LEU A 114 16.92 3.50 10.82
C LEU A 114 17.25 4.62 11.82
N SER A 115 18.52 5.01 11.95
CA SER A 115 18.94 6.13 12.80
C SER A 115 18.74 7.50 12.15
N ARG A 116 18.48 7.54 10.84
CA ARG A 116 18.31 8.77 10.06
C ARG A 116 16.88 9.31 10.13
N TYR A 117 16.72 10.56 9.74
CA TYR A 117 15.43 11.21 9.55
C TYR A 117 14.92 10.98 8.10
N PRO A 118 13.59 11.07 7.85
CA PRO A 118 13.03 10.82 6.50
C PRO A 118 13.71 11.64 5.39
N LYS A 119 14.04 12.90 5.64
CA LYS A 119 14.69 13.81 4.68
C LYS A 119 16.14 13.42 4.29
N GLU A 120 16.75 12.50 5.01
CA GLU A 120 18.13 12.08 4.80
C GLU A 120 18.25 10.81 3.95
N LEU A 121 17.11 10.27 3.51
CA LEU A 121 17.05 9.08 2.65
C LEU A 121 16.68 9.47 1.22
N SER A 122 17.13 8.65 0.25
CA SER A 122 16.60 8.71 -1.11
C SER A 122 15.15 8.25 -1.14
N GLY A 123 14.39 8.63 -2.18
CA GLY A 123 13.00 8.22 -2.35
C GLY A 123 12.81 6.70 -2.29
N GLY A 124 13.68 5.94 -2.97
CA GLY A 124 13.64 4.47 -2.94
C GLY A 124 13.98 3.86 -1.59
N GLN A 125 14.93 4.44 -0.84
CA GLN A 125 15.23 4.02 0.53
C GLN A 125 14.03 4.26 1.45
N LEU A 126 13.43 5.45 1.37
CA LEU A 126 12.28 5.80 2.19
C LEU A 126 11.04 4.95 1.83
N GLN A 127 10.85 4.63 0.54
CA GLN A 127 9.78 3.75 0.09
C GLN A 127 9.90 2.34 0.67
N ARG A 128 11.12 1.78 0.75
CA ARG A 128 11.36 0.47 1.39
C ARG A 128 11.01 0.50 2.89
N ILE A 129 11.31 1.59 3.59
CA ILE A 129 10.93 1.76 5.01
C ILE A 129 9.40 1.92 5.14
N ALA A 130 8.72 2.63 4.21
CA ALA A 130 7.27 2.75 4.21
C ALA A 130 6.59 1.37 4.00
N LEU A 131 7.12 0.56 3.09
CA LEU A 131 6.68 -0.81 2.89
C LEU A 131 6.90 -1.68 4.14
N LEU A 132 8.08 -1.60 4.75
CA LEU A 132 8.35 -2.29 6.02
C LEU A 132 7.32 -1.92 7.08
N ARG A 133 7.01 -0.62 7.22
CA ARG A 133 6.01 -0.12 8.18
C ARG A 133 4.62 -0.70 7.95
N ALA A 134 4.26 -0.98 6.71
CA ALA A 134 2.97 -1.55 6.33
C ALA A 134 2.91 -3.09 6.42
N LEU A 135 4.05 -3.78 6.44
CA LEU A 135 4.12 -5.25 6.49
C LEU A 135 4.07 -5.80 7.92
N LEU A 136 3.09 -5.35 8.70
CA LEU A 136 2.82 -5.82 10.06
C LEU A 136 2.40 -7.31 10.06
N PRO A 137 2.55 -8.04 11.19
CA PRO A 137 2.06 -9.41 11.31
C PRO A 137 0.56 -9.55 11.06
N THR A 138 -0.20 -8.50 11.36
CA THR A 138 -1.66 -8.45 11.16
C THR A 138 -2.06 -8.09 9.73
N THR A 139 -1.12 -7.66 8.87
CA THR A 139 -1.42 -7.25 7.50
C THR A 139 -1.89 -8.44 6.67
N GLN A 140 -3.10 -8.34 6.14
CA GLN A 140 -3.73 -9.32 5.25
C GLN A 140 -3.90 -8.77 3.82
N TYR A 141 -4.01 -7.45 3.71
CA TYR A 141 -4.19 -6.73 2.44
C TYR A 141 -3.24 -5.54 2.41
N LEU A 142 -2.46 -5.43 1.35
CA LEU A 142 -1.55 -4.31 1.11
C LEU A 142 -1.99 -3.58 -0.17
N LEU A 143 -2.37 -2.32 -0.01
CA LEU A 143 -2.78 -1.45 -1.10
C LEU A 143 -1.58 -0.60 -1.51
N CYS A 144 -1.03 -0.85 -2.68
CA CYS A 144 0.17 -0.22 -3.22
C CYS A 144 -0.24 0.85 -4.24
N ASP A 145 -0.23 2.12 -3.86
CA ASP A 145 -0.68 3.23 -4.69
C ASP A 145 0.52 3.96 -5.31
N GLU A 146 0.84 3.60 -6.56
CA GLU A 146 1.95 4.15 -7.37
C GLU A 146 3.31 4.13 -6.65
N ILE A 147 3.56 3.12 -5.81
CA ILE A 147 4.69 3.04 -4.88
C ILE A 147 6.08 3.03 -5.54
N THR A 148 6.17 2.80 -6.84
CA THR A 148 7.44 2.75 -7.58
C THR A 148 7.53 3.73 -8.75
N ALA A 149 6.52 4.60 -8.92
CA ALA A 149 6.43 5.51 -10.07
C ALA A 149 7.59 6.52 -10.18
N GLN A 150 8.30 6.80 -9.08
CA GLN A 150 9.41 7.75 -9.03
C GLN A 150 10.78 7.07 -8.88
N LEU A 151 10.84 5.74 -9.07
CA LEU A 151 12.05 4.96 -8.87
C LEU A 151 12.65 4.51 -10.20
N ASP A 152 13.95 4.30 -10.20
CA ASP A 152 14.63 3.69 -11.34
C ASP A 152 14.16 2.24 -11.56
N PRO A 153 14.26 1.70 -12.79
CA PRO A 153 13.74 0.37 -13.12
C PRO A 153 14.33 -0.77 -12.28
N ILE A 154 15.60 -0.67 -11.87
CA ILE A 154 16.27 -1.72 -11.07
C ILE A 154 15.68 -1.73 -9.66
N THR A 155 15.55 -0.57 -9.05
CA THR A 155 14.94 -0.42 -7.73
C THR A 155 13.46 -0.84 -7.76
N GLN A 156 12.71 -0.45 -8.79
CA GLN A 156 11.33 -0.86 -9.02
C GLN A 156 11.21 -2.38 -9.06
N GLN A 157 11.97 -3.05 -9.92
CA GLN A 157 11.97 -4.50 -10.04
C GLN A 157 12.30 -5.18 -8.70
N SER A 158 13.33 -4.70 -8.00
CA SER A 158 13.74 -5.24 -6.71
C SER A 158 12.61 -5.16 -5.66
N ILE A 159 11.90 -4.04 -5.58
CA ILE A 159 10.78 -3.86 -4.64
C ILE A 159 9.64 -4.83 -4.97
N TRP A 160 9.23 -4.93 -6.23
CA TRP A 160 8.14 -5.82 -6.63
C TRP A 160 8.48 -7.29 -6.41
N MET A 161 9.70 -7.74 -6.72
CA MET A 161 10.13 -9.11 -6.42
C MET A 161 10.00 -9.44 -4.93
N GLN A 162 10.40 -8.52 -4.04
CA GLN A 162 10.28 -8.73 -2.60
C GLN A 162 8.82 -8.75 -2.15
N LEU A 163 7.99 -7.82 -2.64
CA LEU A 163 6.56 -7.77 -2.28
C LEU A 163 5.81 -9.02 -2.74
N LEU A 164 6.05 -9.50 -3.96
CA LEU A 164 5.44 -10.73 -4.47
C LEU A 164 5.85 -11.94 -3.63
N LYS A 165 7.11 -12.00 -3.21
CA LYS A 165 7.60 -13.04 -2.29
C LYS A 165 6.86 -12.98 -0.95
N PHE A 166 6.76 -11.80 -0.32
CA PHE A 166 6.01 -11.62 0.93
C PHE A 166 4.54 -11.96 0.79
N SER A 167 3.90 -11.52 -0.32
CA SER A 167 2.50 -11.84 -0.62
C SER A 167 2.28 -13.35 -0.61
N LYS A 168 3.13 -14.09 -1.33
CA LYS A 168 3.04 -15.56 -1.42
C LYS A 168 3.32 -16.25 -0.07
N GLU A 169 4.39 -15.86 0.63
CA GLU A 169 4.80 -16.49 1.89
C GLU A 169 3.82 -16.28 3.04
N ARG A 170 3.17 -15.12 3.06
CA ARG A 170 2.27 -14.70 4.15
C ARG A 170 0.79 -14.67 3.76
N ASN A 171 0.45 -15.08 2.55
CA ASN A 171 -0.90 -15.03 1.98
C ASN A 171 -1.52 -13.62 2.06
N ILE A 172 -0.70 -12.58 1.79
CA ILE A 172 -1.12 -11.18 1.75
C ILE A 172 -1.68 -10.88 0.36
N ALA A 173 -2.90 -10.35 0.29
CA ALA A 173 -3.43 -9.86 -0.97
C ALA A 173 -2.84 -8.50 -1.34
N LEU A 174 -2.56 -8.27 -2.63
CA LEU A 174 -2.04 -7.02 -3.16
C LEU A 174 -3.07 -6.33 -4.06
N LEU A 175 -3.38 -5.07 -3.78
CA LEU A 175 -3.97 -4.17 -4.76
C LEU A 175 -2.87 -3.27 -5.31
N VAL A 176 -2.54 -3.43 -6.58
CA VAL A 176 -1.48 -2.67 -7.24
C VAL A 176 -2.10 -1.59 -8.12
N ILE A 177 -1.97 -0.35 -7.70
CA ILE A 177 -2.42 0.81 -8.44
C ILE A 177 -1.23 1.36 -9.22
N SER A 178 -1.36 1.43 -10.55
CA SER A 178 -0.35 2.01 -11.43
C SER A 178 -0.96 2.48 -12.74
N HIS A 179 -0.36 3.51 -13.33
CA HIS A 179 -0.64 3.91 -14.71
C HIS A 179 0.22 3.13 -15.73
N GLU A 180 1.23 2.38 -15.26
CA GLU A 180 2.10 1.55 -16.10
C GLU A 180 1.46 0.19 -16.39
N ARG A 181 0.84 0.04 -17.56
CA ARG A 181 0.19 -1.22 -17.97
C ARG A 181 1.16 -2.39 -18.07
N THR A 182 2.40 -2.15 -18.50
CA THR A 182 3.45 -3.18 -18.59
C THR A 182 3.80 -3.74 -17.23
N LEU A 183 3.95 -2.90 -16.22
CA LEU A 183 4.16 -3.33 -14.84
C LEU A 183 2.98 -4.19 -14.37
N LEU A 184 1.75 -3.70 -14.48
CA LEU A 184 0.57 -4.44 -14.04
C LEU A 184 0.45 -5.79 -14.74
N ALA A 185 0.69 -5.86 -16.06
CA ALA A 185 0.64 -7.10 -16.82
C ALA A 185 1.70 -8.12 -16.39
N SER A 186 2.83 -7.67 -15.85
CA SER A 186 3.92 -8.55 -15.39
C SER A 186 3.72 -9.13 -14.00
N ILE A 187 2.93 -8.47 -13.14
CA ILE A 187 2.82 -8.85 -11.72
C ILE A 187 1.40 -9.19 -11.26
N CYS A 188 0.35 -8.76 -11.98
CA CYS A 188 -1.04 -8.94 -11.57
C CYS A 188 -1.72 -10.07 -12.35
N GLU A 189 -2.51 -10.88 -11.65
CA GLU A 189 -3.33 -11.93 -12.26
C GLU A 189 -4.56 -11.37 -12.99
N LYS A 190 -5.09 -10.25 -12.48
CA LYS A 190 -6.25 -9.54 -13.02
C LYS A 190 -6.00 -8.05 -12.99
N ILE A 191 -6.54 -7.34 -13.99
CA ILE A 191 -6.43 -5.88 -14.07
C ILE A 191 -7.83 -5.30 -14.28
N THR A 192 -8.20 -4.34 -13.45
CA THR A 192 -9.40 -3.51 -13.60
C THR A 192 -8.98 -2.11 -14.04
N THR A 193 -9.70 -1.53 -14.99
CA THR A 193 -9.42 -0.16 -15.49
C THR A 193 -10.51 0.80 -14.98
N LEU A 194 -10.10 1.95 -14.47
CA LEU A 194 -10.95 3.11 -14.21
C LEU A 194 -10.87 4.04 -15.41
N GLU A 195 -12.05 4.41 -15.90
CA GLU A 195 -12.22 5.40 -16.98
C GLU A 195 -12.41 6.82 -16.44
#